data_8f7b644370eda1a262fac5766444623f
#
_entry.id   8f7b644370eda1a262fac5766444623f
#
_cell.length_a   1.000
_cell.length_b   1.000
_cell.length_c   1.000
_cell.angle_alpha   90.00
_cell.angle_beta   90.00
_cell.angle_gamma   90.00
#
_symmetry.space_group_name_H-M   'P 1'
#
loop_
_entity.id
_entity.type
_entity.pdbx_description
1 polymer ?
#
loop_
_entity_poly.entity_id
_entity_poly.type
_entity_poly.pdbx_seq_one_letter_code
_entity_poly.pdbx_strand_id
1 'polypeptide(L)'
;MIREYSGDEHFTNGDMPTTFILSDFYSWLSADMTTPAVRNLLAEYIVATALGIEKEGKSYPCLYYGGYSVSISSSGYVQTSAGHLVSPTFKAPAKADISIFCLHEHLNKDTSDLMKLEQWAFFITDKKIPDNKPLTVSVVKALSPYMVKYDEIKGVIDSL
;
A
#
# COMPACT_ATOMS: atom_id res chain seq x y z
N MET A 1 -8.70 -25.87 2.49
CA MET A 1 -9.34 -24.79 3.29
C MET A 1 -8.23 -23.92 3.90
N ILE A 2 -8.28 -22.63 3.68
CA ILE A 2 -7.35 -21.69 4.32
C ILE A 2 -7.91 -21.40 5.71
N ARG A 3 -7.07 -21.57 6.74
CA ARG A 3 -7.46 -21.27 8.12
C ARG A 3 -7.58 -19.76 8.30
N GLU A 4 -8.68 -19.29 8.83
CA GLU A 4 -8.83 -17.91 9.27
C GLU A 4 -8.27 -17.73 10.68
N TYR A 5 -7.66 -16.57 10.91
CA TYR A 5 -7.05 -16.19 12.17
C TYR A 5 -7.70 -14.91 12.71
N SER A 6 -8.01 -14.91 14.01
CA SER A 6 -8.57 -13.74 14.71
C SER A 6 -7.49 -12.81 15.25
N GLY A 7 -6.31 -13.34 15.51
CA GLY A 7 -5.20 -12.64 16.16
C GLY A 7 -4.91 -13.15 17.56
N ASP A 8 -5.84 -13.83 18.20
CA ASP A 8 -5.71 -14.34 19.56
C ASP A 8 -5.09 -15.75 19.64
N GLU A 9 -4.82 -16.35 18.50
CA GLU A 9 -4.24 -17.68 18.42
C GLU A 9 -2.79 -17.70 18.90
N HIS A 10 -2.48 -18.65 19.78
CA HIS A 10 -1.12 -18.92 20.20
C HIS A 10 -0.32 -19.61 19.10
N PHE A 11 0.94 -19.24 18.97
CA PHE A 11 1.89 -20.09 18.25
C PHE A 11 2.09 -21.36 19.05
N THR A 12 2.35 -22.47 18.38
CA THR A 12 2.55 -23.77 19.01
C THR A 12 3.92 -24.35 18.66
N ASN A 13 4.51 -25.06 19.61
CA ASN A 13 5.69 -25.87 19.37
C ASN A 13 5.33 -27.34 19.64
N GLY A 14 5.13 -28.10 18.58
CA GLY A 14 4.39 -29.35 18.66
C GLY A 14 2.94 -29.09 19.07
N ASP A 15 2.48 -29.80 20.11
CA ASP A 15 1.13 -29.58 20.66
C ASP A 15 1.09 -28.56 21.82
N MET A 16 2.23 -27.97 22.16
CA MET A 16 2.33 -27.02 23.28
C MET A 16 2.15 -25.58 22.80
N PRO A 17 1.18 -24.84 23.35
CA PRO A 17 1.02 -23.43 23.05
C PRO A 17 2.17 -22.62 23.67
N THR A 18 2.61 -21.59 22.94
CA THR A 18 3.58 -20.61 23.43
C THR A 18 2.89 -19.50 24.24
N THR A 19 3.69 -18.61 24.82
CA THR A 19 3.17 -17.42 25.53
C THR A 19 2.84 -16.26 24.61
N PHE A 20 3.19 -16.32 23.33
CA PHE A 20 2.95 -15.25 22.35
C PHE A 20 1.89 -15.67 21.33
N ILE A 21 1.16 -14.67 20.85
CA ILE A 21 -0.01 -14.81 19.98
C ILE A 21 0.20 -14.08 18.63
N LEU A 22 -0.69 -14.30 17.70
CA LEU A 22 -0.59 -13.69 16.37
C LEU A 22 -0.65 -12.16 16.42
N SER A 23 -1.40 -11.57 17.33
CA SER A 23 -1.43 -10.11 17.52
C SER A 23 -0.08 -9.52 17.93
N ASP A 24 0.76 -10.28 18.64
CA ASP A 24 2.14 -9.85 18.95
C ASP A 24 2.97 -9.70 17.68
N PHE A 25 2.80 -10.63 16.73
CA PHE A 25 3.44 -10.52 15.42
C PHE A 25 2.95 -9.30 14.64
N TYR A 26 1.66 -9.00 14.65
CA TYR A 26 1.12 -7.81 13.98
C TYR A 26 1.68 -6.53 14.59
N SER A 27 1.78 -6.45 15.91
CA SER A 27 2.37 -5.31 16.60
C SER A 27 3.87 -5.16 16.27
N TRP A 28 4.58 -6.26 16.21
CA TRP A 28 5.99 -6.27 15.82
C TRP A 28 6.18 -5.84 14.35
N LEU A 29 5.32 -6.33 13.44
CA LEU A 29 5.35 -5.98 12.02
C LEU A 29 5.11 -4.47 11.79
N SER A 30 4.19 -3.87 12.55
CA SER A 30 3.81 -2.46 12.42
C SER A 30 4.65 -1.50 13.28
N ALA A 31 5.68 -1.99 13.97
CA ALA A 31 6.53 -1.15 14.82
C ALA A 31 7.21 0.00 14.05
N ASP A 32 7.53 -0.20 12.78
CA ASP A 32 7.98 0.86 11.88
C ASP A 32 7.26 0.74 10.52
N MET A 33 6.18 1.49 10.35
CA MET A 33 5.41 1.53 9.11
C MET A 33 6.09 2.32 7.99
N THR A 34 7.19 3.01 8.26
CA THR A 34 7.95 3.73 7.24
C THR A 34 8.81 2.81 6.38
N THR A 35 9.07 1.58 6.83
CA THR A 35 9.80 0.62 6.02
C THR A 35 9.06 0.31 4.72
N PRO A 36 9.77 0.17 3.59
CA PRO A 36 9.12 0.00 2.28
C PRO A 36 8.11 -1.16 2.23
N ALA A 37 8.44 -2.30 2.82
CA ALA A 37 7.57 -3.48 2.80
C ALA A 37 6.26 -3.24 3.57
N VAL A 38 6.34 -2.71 4.79
CA VAL A 38 5.17 -2.45 5.64
C VAL A 38 4.33 -1.32 5.05
N ARG A 39 4.97 -0.24 4.61
CA ARG A 39 4.29 0.88 3.96
C ARG A 39 3.52 0.42 2.71
N ASN A 40 4.10 -0.47 1.92
CA ASN A 40 3.41 -0.97 0.72
C ASN A 40 2.18 -1.81 1.09
N LEU A 41 2.26 -2.67 2.10
CA LEU A 41 1.10 -3.42 2.61
C LEU A 41 0.02 -2.49 3.14
N LEU A 42 0.41 -1.43 3.84
CA LEU A 42 -0.54 -0.41 4.32
C LEU A 42 -1.21 0.31 3.15
N ALA A 43 -0.46 0.67 2.12
CA ALA A 43 -1.00 1.30 0.92
C ALA A 43 -1.99 0.39 0.18
N GLU A 44 -1.68 -0.90 0.05
CA GLU A 44 -2.62 -1.89 -0.50
C GLU A 44 -3.92 -1.94 0.32
N TYR A 45 -3.81 -1.97 1.64
CA TYR A 45 -4.98 -1.98 2.52
C TYR A 45 -5.81 -0.70 2.37
N ILE A 46 -5.17 0.46 2.31
CA ILE A 46 -5.85 1.75 2.09
C ILE A 46 -6.64 1.72 0.78
N VAL A 47 -6.02 1.29 -0.32
CA VAL A 47 -6.71 1.19 -1.62
C VAL A 47 -7.83 0.15 -1.58
N ALA A 48 -7.59 -1.00 -0.96
CA ALA A 48 -8.61 -2.03 -0.82
C ALA A 48 -9.84 -1.51 -0.08
N THR A 49 -9.65 -0.76 1.00
CA THR A 49 -10.77 -0.14 1.74
C THR A 49 -11.51 0.91 0.91
N ALA A 50 -10.77 1.72 0.13
CA ALA A 50 -11.38 2.70 -0.78
C ALA A 50 -12.27 2.05 -1.84
N LEU A 51 -11.89 0.87 -2.32
CA LEU A 51 -12.61 0.10 -3.33
C LEU A 51 -13.68 -0.83 -2.73
N GLY A 52 -13.75 -0.97 -1.42
CA GLY A 52 -14.63 -1.92 -0.77
C GLY A 52 -14.26 -3.38 -1.01
N ILE A 53 -12.98 -3.66 -1.26
CA ILE A 53 -12.47 -5.03 -1.44
C ILE A 53 -12.34 -5.69 -0.07
N GLU A 54 -13.04 -6.78 0.11
CA GLU A 54 -12.92 -7.61 1.30
C GLU A 54 -11.71 -8.55 1.22
N LYS A 55 -11.47 -9.27 2.32
CA LYS A 55 -10.34 -10.19 2.48
C LYS A 55 -10.19 -11.19 1.33
N GLU A 56 -11.31 -11.69 0.84
CA GLU A 56 -11.40 -12.66 -0.26
C GLU A 56 -11.01 -12.08 -1.63
N GLY A 57 -11.10 -10.77 -1.78
CA GLY A 57 -10.70 -10.07 -3.01
C GLY A 57 -9.20 -9.82 -3.13
N LYS A 58 -8.44 -10.14 -2.08
CA LYS A 58 -6.98 -10.00 -2.12
C LYS A 58 -6.35 -11.21 -2.79
N SER A 59 -5.71 -10.98 -3.91
CA SER A 59 -4.93 -12.00 -4.62
C SER A 59 -3.57 -11.43 -5.02
N TYR A 60 -2.51 -11.96 -4.39
CA TYR A 60 -1.15 -11.52 -4.71
C TYR A 60 -0.81 -11.84 -6.18
N PRO A 61 -0.12 -10.93 -6.93
CA PRO A 61 0.45 -9.66 -6.50
C PRO A 61 -0.45 -8.44 -6.73
N CYS A 62 -1.70 -8.64 -7.10
CA CYS A 62 -2.64 -7.57 -7.43
C CYS A 62 -3.90 -7.66 -6.60
N LEU A 63 -4.61 -6.54 -6.48
CA LEU A 63 -6.01 -6.51 -6.11
C LEU A 63 -6.87 -6.74 -7.35
N TYR A 64 -8.10 -7.21 -7.17
CA TYR A 64 -9.07 -7.35 -8.26
C TYR A 64 -10.33 -6.58 -7.92
N TYR A 65 -10.73 -5.71 -8.84
CA TYR A 65 -11.90 -4.87 -8.67
C TYR A 65 -12.56 -4.56 -10.02
N GLY A 66 -13.87 -4.76 -10.10
CA GLY A 66 -14.64 -4.41 -11.30
C GLY A 66 -14.16 -5.08 -12.61
N GLY A 67 -13.56 -6.26 -12.53
CA GLY A 67 -12.98 -6.95 -13.67
C GLY A 67 -11.55 -6.55 -14.00
N TYR A 68 -10.95 -5.61 -13.25
CA TYR A 68 -9.58 -5.16 -13.44
C TYR A 68 -8.64 -5.74 -12.39
N SER A 69 -7.42 -6.08 -12.82
CA SER A 69 -6.29 -6.25 -11.92
C SER A 69 -5.70 -4.89 -11.57
N VAL A 70 -5.44 -4.64 -10.29
CA VAL A 70 -4.95 -3.37 -9.77
C VAL A 70 -3.66 -3.62 -9.00
N SER A 71 -2.55 -3.07 -9.49
CA SER A 71 -1.27 -3.13 -8.81
C SER A 71 -1.02 -1.87 -7.98
N ILE A 72 -0.35 -2.05 -6.84
CA ILE A 72 -0.05 -0.98 -5.90
C ILE A 72 1.46 -0.85 -5.75
N SER A 73 1.95 0.38 -5.81
CA SER A 73 3.31 0.73 -5.43
C SER A 73 3.29 1.96 -4.55
N SER A 74 4.08 1.98 -3.49
CA SER A 74 4.09 3.08 -2.54
C SER A 74 5.46 3.72 -2.41
N SER A 75 5.48 5.00 -2.08
CA SER A 75 6.68 5.75 -1.71
C SER A 75 6.33 6.89 -0.76
N GLY A 76 7.33 7.57 -0.24
CA GLY A 76 7.13 8.71 0.64
C GLY A 76 8.39 9.53 0.79
N TYR A 77 8.25 10.78 1.21
CA TYR A 77 9.37 11.68 1.48
C TYR A 77 10.06 11.34 2.81
N VAL A 78 9.33 10.92 3.81
CA VAL A 78 9.86 10.44 5.09
C VAL A 78 9.93 8.92 5.03
N GLN A 79 11.11 8.35 4.85
CA GLN A 79 11.28 6.91 4.63
C GLN A 79 11.93 6.16 5.79
N THR A 80 12.31 6.85 6.84
CA THR A 80 12.92 6.23 8.01
C THR A 80 12.33 6.81 9.29
N SER A 81 12.34 6.04 10.35
CA SER A 81 11.95 6.50 11.69
C SER A 81 12.83 7.66 12.19
N ALA A 82 14.06 7.80 11.68
CA ALA A 82 14.92 8.95 11.93
C ALA A 82 14.43 10.24 11.23
N GLY A 83 13.42 10.14 10.34
CA GLY A 83 12.79 11.28 9.70
C GLY A 83 13.63 11.98 8.64
N HIS A 84 14.57 11.29 8.00
CA HIS A 84 15.30 11.85 6.87
C HIS A 84 14.38 12.00 5.66
N LEU A 85 14.43 13.19 5.05
CA LEU A 85 13.73 13.42 3.78
C LEU A 85 14.54 12.85 2.63
N VAL A 86 13.84 12.21 1.71
CA VAL A 86 14.41 11.66 0.48
C VAL A 86 13.54 12.05 -0.70
N SER A 87 14.12 12.03 -1.91
CA SER A 87 13.33 12.12 -3.14
C SER A 87 12.65 10.79 -3.39
N PRO A 88 11.31 10.71 -3.37
CA PRO A 88 10.62 9.45 -3.50
C PRO A 88 10.83 8.81 -4.86
N THR A 89 11.04 7.51 -4.86
CA THR A 89 10.99 6.66 -6.04
C THR A 89 10.08 5.48 -5.76
N PHE A 90 9.40 5.00 -6.79
CA PHE A 90 8.52 3.84 -6.69
C PHE A 90 9.22 2.63 -7.31
N LYS A 91 8.98 1.46 -6.72
CA LYS A 91 9.31 0.20 -7.39
C LYS A 91 8.36 0.00 -8.57
N ALA A 92 8.85 -0.62 -9.63
CA ALA A 92 7.98 -1.05 -10.73
C ALA A 92 6.88 -1.96 -10.16
N PRO A 93 5.60 -1.62 -10.37
CA PRO A 93 4.50 -2.45 -9.89
C PRO A 93 4.41 -3.75 -10.68
N ALA A 94 3.71 -4.74 -10.13
CA ALA A 94 3.34 -5.93 -10.88
C ALA A 94 2.53 -5.52 -12.12
N LYS A 95 2.65 -6.28 -13.20
CA LYS A 95 1.87 -6.05 -14.42
C LYS A 95 0.38 -6.21 -14.11
N ALA A 96 -0.40 -5.19 -14.40
CA ALA A 96 -1.84 -5.14 -14.12
C ALA A 96 -2.54 -4.22 -15.12
N ASP A 97 -3.88 -4.28 -15.13
CA ASP A 97 -4.69 -3.40 -15.98
C ASP A 97 -4.62 -1.94 -15.49
N ILE A 98 -4.58 -1.76 -14.19
CA ILE A 98 -4.50 -0.44 -13.53
C ILE A 98 -3.34 -0.47 -12.55
N SER A 99 -2.56 0.61 -12.53
CA SER A 99 -1.52 0.83 -11.53
C SER A 99 -1.86 2.04 -10.68
N ILE A 100 -1.74 1.91 -9.36
CA ILE A 100 -1.91 3.00 -8.40
C ILE A 100 -0.60 3.21 -7.67
N PHE A 101 -0.04 4.42 -7.81
CA PHE A 101 1.13 4.86 -7.08
C PHE A 101 0.66 5.68 -5.88
N CYS A 102 0.94 5.18 -4.70
CA CYS A 102 0.52 5.76 -3.43
C CYS A 102 1.69 6.53 -2.82
N LEU A 103 1.60 7.85 -2.81
CA LEU A 103 2.63 8.73 -2.27
C LEU A 103 2.21 9.27 -0.90
N HIS A 104 2.97 8.95 0.14
CA HIS A 104 2.88 9.67 1.39
C HIS A 104 3.62 11.00 1.24
N GLU A 105 2.87 12.08 0.97
CA GLU A 105 3.41 13.36 0.52
C GLU A 105 3.80 14.32 1.64
N HIS A 106 3.58 13.92 2.90
CA HIS A 106 3.87 14.78 4.06
C HIS A 106 5.38 14.96 4.25
N LEU A 107 5.82 16.21 4.40
CA LEU A 107 7.24 16.57 4.47
C LEU A 107 7.78 16.77 5.88
N ASN A 108 6.91 17.15 6.83
CA ASN A 108 7.31 17.38 8.21
C ASN A 108 7.36 16.06 8.97
N LYS A 109 8.57 15.63 9.34
CA LYS A 109 8.80 14.37 10.06
C LYS A 109 8.06 14.30 11.41
N ASP A 110 7.92 15.44 12.10
CA ASP A 110 7.37 15.50 13.45
C ASP A 110 5.83 15.34 13.44
N THR A 111 5.19 15.60 12.30
CA THR A 111 3.75 15.46 12.11
C THR A 111 3.39 14.41 11.05
N SER A 112 4.38 13.68 10.55
CA SER A 112 4.18 12.58 9.60
C SER A 112 3.47 11.41 10.28
N ASP A 113 2.36 10.99 9.69
CA ASP A 113 1.54 9.90 10.21
C ASP A 113 0.92 9.12 9.05
N LEU A 114 1.38 7.91 8.83
CA LEU A 114 0.89 7.05 7.74
C LEU A 114 -0.59 6.62 7.91
N MET A 115 -1.15 6.78 9.10
CA MET A 115 -2.57 6.51 9.36
C MET A 115 -3.49 7.67 8.94
N LYS A 116 -2.93 8.83 8.64
CA LYS A 116 -3.68 10.01 8.19
C LYS A 116 -3.86 10.00 6.68
N LEU A 117 -5.06 9.67 6.22
CA LEU A 117 -5.37 9.52 4.79
C LEU A 117 -5.16 10.82 4.01
N GLU A 118 -5.36 11.97 4.63
CA GLU A 118 -5.11 13.29 4.03
C GLU A 118 -3.63 13.56 3.69
N GLN A 119 -2.71 12.79 4.28
CA GLN A 119 -1.28 12.89 3.98
C GLN A 119 -0.86 12.06 2.75
N TRP A 120 -1.79 11.34 2.14
CA TRP A 120 -1.55 10.53 0.96
C TRP A 120 -2.08 11.18 -0.31
N ALA A 121 -1.38 10.97 -1.41
CA ALA A 121 -1.85 11.23 -2.77
C ALA A 121 -1.78 9.93 -3.58
N PHE A 122 -2.75 9.72 -4.45
CA PHE A 122 -2.87 8.51 -5.26
C PHE A 122 -2.85 8.87 -6.74
N PHE A 123 -1.90 8.28 -7.46
CA PHE A 123 -1.76 8.46 -8.90
C PHE A 123 -2.27 7.22 -9.60
N ILE A 124 -3.32 7.34 -10.38
CA ILE A 124 -4.02 6.21 -11.02
C ILE A 124 -3.76 6.27 -12.52
N THR A 125 -3.32 5.16 -13.10
CA THR A 125 -3.08 5.04 -14.54
C THR A 125 -3.41 3.66 -15.06
N ASP A 126 -3.97 3.62 -16.27
CA ASP A 126 -4.14 2.42 -17.11
C ASP A 126 -3.06 2.31 -18.19
N LYS A 127 -2.11 3.25 -18.22
CA LYS A 127 -1.01 3.25 -19.18
C LYS A 127 0.06 2.23 -18.82
N LYS A 128 0.75 1.74 -19.85
CA LYS A 128 1.91 0.88 -19.67
C LYS A 128 3.00 1.60 -18.89
N ILE A 129 3.50 0.96 -17.85
CA ILE A 129 4.61 1.47 -17.05
C ILE A 129 5.93 1.20 -17.79
N PRO A 130 6.81 2.22 -17.96
CA PRO A 130 8.09 2.03 -18.62
C PRO A 130 9.04 1.13 -17.82
N ASP A 131 9.67 0.18 -18.50
CA ASP A 131 10.58 -0.79 -17.86
C ASP A 131 11.95 -0.21 -17.51
N ASN A 132 12.37 0.89 -18.15
CA ASN A 132 13.76 1.37 -18.14
C ASN A 132 13.97 2.74 -17.51
N LYS A 133 12.97 3.27 -16.81
CA LYS A 133 13.06 4.59 -16.17
C LYS A 133 12.87 4.48 -14.67
N PRO A 134 13.66 5.21 -13.85
CA PRO A 134 13.32 5.39 -12.45
C PRO A 134 11.92 5.99 -12.34
N LEU A 135 11.07 5.38 -11.52
CA LEU A 135 9.71 5.87 -11.30
C LEU A 135 9.73 6.96 -10.22
N THR A 136 10.22 8.13 -10.59
CA THR A 136 10.17 9.33 -9.75
C THR A 136 8.75 9.90 -9.69
N VAL A 137 8.50 10.80 -8.76
CA VAL A 137 7.20 11.48 -8.66
C VAL A 137 6.86 12.20 -9.98
N SER A 138 7.84 12.83 -10.64
CA SER A 138 7.63 13.51 -11.92
C SER A 138 7.22 12.55 -13.03
N VAL A 139 7.86 11.39 -13.10
CA VAL A 139 7.52 10.34 -14.08
C VAL A 139 6.12 9.81 -13.83
N VAL A 140 5.80 9.51 -12.58
CA VAL A 140 4.47 9.00 -12.20
C VAL A 140 3.37 10.04 -12.50
N LYS A 141 3.60 11.32 -12.20
CA LYS A 141 2.68 12.41 -12.58
C LYS A 141 2.44 12.50 -14.09
N ALA A 142 3.48 12.28 -14.90
CA ALA A 142 3.36 12.29 -16.35
C ALA A 142 2.58 11.07 -16.89
N LEU A 143 2.66 9.93 -16.21
CA LEU A 143 1.94 8.70 -16.59
C LEU A 143 0.47 8.72 -16.16
N SER A 144 0.18 9.34 -15.03
CA SER A 144 -1.15 9.33 -14.44
C SER A 144 -1.95 10.57 -14.82
N PRO A 145 -3.10 10.42 -15.47
CA PRO A 145 -4.00 11.54 -15.69
C PRO A 145 -4.73 11.99 -14.42
N TYR A 146 -4.69 11.18 -13.37
CA TYR A 146 -5.42 11.41 -12.13
C TYR A 146 -4.48 11.41 -10.91
N MET A 147 -4.45 12.54 -10.21
CA MET A 147 -3.89 12.65 -8.86
C MET A 147 -5.05 12.94 -7.92
N VAL A 148 -5.35 12.01 -7.04
CA VAL A 148 -6.58 12.06 -6.23
C VAL A 148 -6.29 11.78 -4.77
N LYS A 149 -7.26 12.09 -3.93
CA LYS A 149 -7.29 11.72 -2.51
C LYS A 149 -8.09 10.44 -2.30
N TYR A 150 -8.05 9.93 -1.07
CA TYR A 150 -8.66 8.64 -0.71
C TYR A 150 -10.11 8.51 -1.19
N ASP A 151 -10.94 9.54 -0.93
CA ASP A 151 -12.37 9.52 -1.25
C ASP A 151 -12.68 9.49 -2.76
N GLU A 152 -11.70 9.80 -3.59
CA GLU A 152 -11.85 9.91 -5.04
C GLU A 152 -11.41 8.64 -5.79
N ILE A 153 -10.68 7.74 -5.12
CA ILE A 153 -10.07 6.55 -5.77
C ILE A 153 -11.14 5.70 -6.45
N LYS A 154 -12.19 5.35 -5.73
CA LYS A 154 -13.27 4.49 -6.26
C LYS A 154 -13.95 5.09 -7.48
N GLY A 155 -14.29 6.38 -7.40
CA GLY A 155 -14.96 7.07 -8.51
C GLY A 155 -14.13 7.12 -9.79
N VAL A 156 -12.82 7.31 -9.66
CA VAL A 156 -11.91 7.30 -10.83
C VAL A 156 -11.85 5.91 -11.45
N ILE A 157 -11.69 4.86 -10.67
CA ILE A 157 -11.61 3.50 -11.21
C ILE A 157 -12.95 3.07 -11.81
N ASP A 158 -14.05 3.41 -11.19
CA ASP A 158 -15.40 3.11 -11.73
C ASP A 158 -15.66 3.84 -13.06
N SER A 159 -14.94 4.93 -13.37
CA SER A 159 -15.06 5.70 -14.61
C SER A 159 -14.14 5.23 -15.74
N LEU A 160 -13.20 4.33 -15.48
CA LEU A 160 -12.31 3.74 -16.49
C LEU A 160 -13.01 2.60 -17.28
#